data_cadff66dab6b6421cbe72db1f68690c7
#
_entry.id   cadff66dab6b6421cbe72db1f68690c7
#
_cell.length_a   1.000
_cell.length_b   1.000
_cell.length_c   1.000
_cell.angle_alpha   90.00
_cell.angle_beta   90.00
_cell.angle_gamma   90.00
#
_symmetry.space_group_name_H-M   'P 1'
#
loop_
_entity.id
_entity.type
_entity.pdbx_description
1 polymer ?
#
loop_
_entity_poly.entity_id
_entity_poly.type
_entity_poly.pdbx_seq_one_letter_code
_entity_poly.pdbx_strand_id
1 'polypeptide(L)'
;MTANPSELAERVAGVVGSDRFSSDNGTAKVRVDSDHWLEAHQTLGAEMPYFSWLSAIDWATEVAVGDPPESEDVESRYEILSCLGNVETGELVVLSTDIAKDEPSIASVAGVFGGANWHEREAAEMMGIDFVGHPNLTHLYLPDAFEGHPLRKTFALLSRDVKPWPGTVDVEPMPDEEAPSTENPEDAG
;
A
#
# COMPACT_ATOMS: atom_id res chain seq x y z
N MET A 1 -14.09 -22.39 -19.11
CA MET A 1 -12.63 -22.26 -19.31
C MET A 1 -12.28 -20.86 -18.86
N THR A 2 -11.47 -20.72 -17.83
CA THR A 2 -10.94 -19.40 -17.44
C THR A 2 -10.10 -18.86 -18.59
N ALA A 3 -10.36 -17.63 -19.02
CA ALA A 3 -9.58 -16.98 -20.07
C ALA A 3 -8.08 -16.93 -19.66
N ASN A 4 -7.20 -17.04 -20.64
CA ASN A 4 -5.77 -16.86 -20.42
C ASN A 4 -5.53 -15.43 -19.93
N PRO A 5 -4.89 -15.20 -18.75
CA PRO A 5 -4.69 -13.86 -18.23
C PRO A 5 -3.98 -12.90 -19.18
N SER A 6 -3.09 -13.39 -20.05
CA SER A 6 -2.40 -12.58 -21.05
C SER A 6 -3.36 -12.10 -22.15
N GLU A 7 -4.21 -12.97 -22.65
CA GLU A 7 -5.23 -12.62 -23.67
C GLU A 7 -6.27 -11.66 -23.07
N LEU A 8 -6.64 -11.86 -21.80
CA LEU A 8 -7.53 -10.96 -21.11
C LEU A 8 -6.91 -9.56 -20.94
N ALA A 9 -5.64 -9.49 -20.53
CA ALA A 9 -4.94 -8.22 -20.35
C ALA A 9 -4.84 -7.44 -21.67
N GLU A 10 -4.46 -8.11 -22.76
CA GLU A 10 -4.38 -7.51 -24.10
C GLU A 10 -5.76 -7.02 -24.58
N ARG A 11 -6.80 -7.83 -24.41
CA ARG A 11 -8.17 -7.47 -24.80
C ARG A 11 -8.66 -6.25 -24.02
N VAL A 12 -8.52 -6.25 -22.69
CA VAL A 12 -8.93 -5.12 -21.86
C VAL A 12 -8.12 -3.87 -22.18
N ALA A 13 -6.81 -4.00 -22.37
CA ALA A 13 -5.95 -2.89 -22.78
C ALA A 13 -6.44 -2.26 -24.09
N GLY A 14 -6.80 -3.07 -25.09
CA GLY A 14 -7.39 -2.58 -26.33
C GLY A 14 -8.73 -1.86 -26.13
N VAL A 15 -9.56 -2.31 -25.19
CA VAL A 15 -10.86 -1.70 -24.89
C VAL A 15 -10.70 -0.33 -24.21
N VAL A 16 -9.74 -0.19 -23.27
CA VAL A 16 -9.50 1.07 -22.56
C VAL A 16 -8.47 1.98 -23.25
N GLY A 17 -7.94 1.57 -24.40
CA GLY A 17 -6.98 2.37 -25.18
C GLY A 17 -5.60 2.46 -24.54
N SER A 18 -5.17 1.46 -23.76
CA SER A 18 -3.85 1.39 -23.16
C SER A 18 -2.93 0.46 -23.93
N ASP A 19 -1.64 0.79 -23.96
CA ASP A 19 -0.56 -0.08 -24.46
C ASP A 19 0.25 -0.74 -23.34
N ARG A 20 -0.07 -0.44 -22.07
CA ARG A 20 0.63 -0.91 -20.87
C ARG A 20 -0.18 -1.99 -20.15
N PHE A 21 0.18 -3.24 -20.39
CA PHE A 21 -0.46 -4.38 -19.75
C PHE A 21 0.53 -5.50 -19.43
N SER A 22 0.19 -6.32 -18.47
CA SER A 22 0.95 -7.51 -18.09
C SER A 22 0.02 -8.62 -17.59
N SER A 23 0.58 -9.82 -17.41
CA SER A 23 -0.14 -10.98 -16.88
C SER A 23 0.68 -11.73 -15.82
N ASP A 24 1.44 -10.98 -15.03
CA ASP A 24 2.32 -11.54 -14.02
C ASP A 24 1.51 -12.28 -12.94
N ASN A 25 2.07 -13.40 -12.46
CA ASN A 25 1.45 -14.24 -11.43
C ASN A 25 0.03 -14.72 -11.75
N GLY A 26 -0.29 -14.86 -13.04
CA GLY A 26 -1.59 -15.34 -13.49
C GLY A 26 -2.74 -14.33 -13.35
N THR A 27 -2.42 -13.05 -13.15
CA THR A 27 -3.39 -11.96 -13.03
C THR A 27 -3.24 -10.99 -14.19
N ALA A 28 -4.33 -10.72 -14.91
CA ALA A 28 -4.37 -9.68 -15.94
C ALA A 28 -4.28 -8.31 -15.25
N LYS A 29 -3.31 -7.49 -15.65
CA LYS A 29 -3.13 -6.12 -15.17
C LYS A 29 -3.04 -5.17 -16.35
N VAL A 30 -3.77 -4.06 -16.29
CA VAL A 30 -3.75 -3.00 -17.30
C VAL A 30 -3.52 -1.67 -16.59
N ARG A 31 -2.55 -0.90 -17.10
CA ARG A 31 -2.25 0.43 -16.56
C ARG A 31 -2.88 1.49 -17.45
N VAL A 32 -3.64 2.39 -16.86
CA VAL A 32 -4.26 3.54 -17.52
C VAL A 32 -3.68 4.84 -16.97
N ASP A 33 -3.78 5.92 -17.74
CA ASP A 33 -3.44 7.25 -17.24
C ASP A 33 -4.52 7.75 -16.27
N SER A 34 -4.15 8.54 -15.27
CA SER A 34 -5.07 9.04 -14.25
C SER A 34 -6.26 9.81 -14.81
N ASP A 35 -6.04 10.55 -15.92
CA ASP A 35 -7.07 11.31 -16.61
C ASP A 35 -8.12 10.41 -17.28
N HIS A 36 -7.75 9.16 -17.64
CA HIS A 36 -8.63 8.17 -18.25
C HIS A 36 -9.21 7.15 -17.27
N TRP A 37 -8.89 7.30 -15.97
CA TRP A 37 -9.31 6.37 -14.92
C TRP A 37 -10.81 6.13 -14.87
N LEU A 38 -11.60 7.20 -14.81
CA LEU A 38 -13.06 7.10 -14.77
C LEU A 38 -13.64 6.54 -16.06
N GLU A 39 -13.14 6.97 -17.22
CA GLU A 39 -13.59 6.51 -18.53
C GLU A 39 -13.34 5.01 -18.72
N ALA A 40 -12.16 4.52 -18.29
CA ALA A 40 -11.83 3.09 -18.32
C ALA A 40 -12.83 2.25 -17.50
N HIS A 41 -13.19 2.71 -16.30
CA HIS A 41 -14.18 2.04 -15.46
C HIS A 41 -15.60 2.08 -16.05
N GLN A 42 -16.00 3.20 -16.64
CA GLN A 42 -17.28 3.32 -17.33
C GLN A 42 -17.35 2.37 -18.53
N THR A 43 -16.29 2.30 -19.30
CA THR A 43 -16.21 1.43 -20.50
C THR A 43 -16.27 -0.05 -20.11
N LEU A 44 -15.57 -0.44 -19.05
CA LEU A 44 -15.52 -1.83 -18.59
C LEU A 44 -16.75 -2.24 -17.76
N GLY A 45 -17.53 -1.30 -17.26
CA GLY A 45 -18.63 -1.60 -16.32
C GLY A 45 -19.69 -2.55 -16.90
N ALA A 46 -19.92 -2.54 -18.20
CA ALA A 46 -20.86 -3.47 -18.85
C ALA A 46 -20.27 -4.88 -19.04
N GLU A 47 -18.98 -4.99 -19.31
CA GLU A 47 -18.28 -6.26 -19.56
C GLU A 47 -17.80 -6.91 -18.27
N MET A 48 -17.33 -6.10 -17.31
CA MET A 48 -16.83 -6.49 -16.00
C MET A 48 -17.69 -5.88 -14.88
N PRO A 49 -18.95 -6.32 -14.69
CA PRO A 49 -19.88 -5.68 -13.78
C PRO A 49 -19.59 -5.91 -12.30
N TYR A 50 -18.69 -6.85 -11.97
CA TYR A 50 -18.32 -7.16 -10.60
C TYR A 50 -17.13 -6.31 -10.17
N PHE A 51 -17.36 -5.41 -9.23
CA PHE A 51 -16.30 -4.66 -8.54
C PHE A 51 -15.84 -5.47 -7.32
N SER A 52 -14.59 -5.90 -7.33
CA SER A 52 -14.01 -6.71 -6.26
C SER A 52 -13.42 -5.85 -5.15
N TRP A 53 -12.51 -4.94 -5.48
CA TRP A 53 -11.87 -4.05 -4.52
C TRP A 53 -11.16 -2.87 -5.24
N LEU A 54 -10.84 -1.85 -4.44
CA LEU A 54 -9.92 -0.77 -4.79
C LEU A 54 -8.99 -0.53 -3.59
N SER A 55 -7.74 -0.26 -3.86
CA SER A 55 -6.75 0.12 -2.85
C SER A 55 -5.66 0.97 -3.47
N ALA A 56 -4.74 1.47 -2.65
CA ALA A 56 -3.58 2.20 -3.10
C ALA A 56 -2.29 1.68 -2.47
N ILE A 57 -1.17 1.88 -3.17
CA ILE A 57 0.18 1.57 -2.70
C ILE A 57 0.94 2.89 -2.60
N ASP A 58 1.56 3.12 -1.45
CA ASP A 58 2.52 4.19 -1.26
C ASP A 58 3.91 3.69 -1.65
N TRP A 59 4.39 4.06 -2.86
CA TRP A 59 5.74 3.79 -3.29
C TRP A 59 6.69 4.83 -2.67
N ALA A 60 7.64 4.35 -1.86
CA ALA A 60 8.68 5.18 -1.29
C ALA A 60 9.80 5.45 -2.30
N THR A 61 10.67 6.42 -2.02
CA THR A 61 11.85 6.69 -2.83
C THR A 61 12.87 5.54 -2.75
N GLU A 62 12.89 4.84 -1.60
CA GLU A 62 13.74 3.68 -1.37
C GLU A 62 12.90 2.51 -0.87
N VAL A 63 13.08 1.36 -1.45
CA VAL A 63 12.45 0.10 -1.04
C VAL A 63 13.54 -0.93 -0.79
N ALA A 64 13.50 -1.57 0.39
CA ALA A 64 14.40 -2.67 0.69
C ALA A 64 13.91 -3.96 0.00
N VAL A 65 14.73 -4.55 -0.84
CA VAL A 65 14.41 -5.76 -1.63
C VAL A 65 15.46 -6.84 -1.37
N GLY A 66 15.01 -8.09 -1.27
CA GLY A 66 15.90 -9.24 -1.12
C GLY A 66 16.20 -9.66 0.32
N ASP A 67 17.07 -10.68 0.46
CA ASP A 67 17.56 -11.21 1.75
C ASP A 67 19.07 -11.57 1.62
N PRO A 68 19.99 -10.76 2.16
CA PRO A 68 19.74 -9.50 2.88
C PRO A 68 19.10 -8.42 1.98
N PRO A 69 18.30 -7.51 2.56
CA PRO A 69 17.61 -6.50 1.78
C PRO A 69 18.60 -5.49 1.19
N GLU A 70 18.47 -5.25 -0.11
CA GLU A 70 19.14 -4.15 -0.81
C GLU A 70 18.13 -3.04 -1.05
N SER A 71 18.53 -1.77 -0.91
CA SER A 71 17.67 -0.65 -1.23
C SER A 71 17.66 -0.41 -2.74
N GLU A 72 16.46 -0.26 -3.30
CA GLU A 72 16.23 0.11 -4.69
C GLU A 72 15.54 1.47 -4.72
N ASP A 73 16.05 2.38 -5.54
CA ASP A 73 15.42 3.68 -5.76
C ASP A 73 14.13 3.48 -6.56
N VAL A 74 13.00 3.85 -5.95
CA VAL A 74 11.69 3.80 -6.57
C VAL A 74 11.11 5.20 -6.66
N GLU A 75 10.54 5.54 -7.81
CA GLU A 75 9.86 6.83 -7.99
C GLU A 75 8.74 6.98 -6.95
N SER A 76 8.80 8.10 -6.21
CA SER A 76 7.84 8.39 -5.13
C SER A 76 6.47 8.78 -5.72
N ARG A 77 5.49 7.89 -5.57
CA ARG A 77 4.13 8.05 -6.10
C ARG A 77 3.14 7.23 -5.30
N TYR A 78 1.84 7.48 -5.48
CA TYR A 78 0.80 6.51 -5.17
C TYR A 78 0.42 5.74 -6.43
N GLU A 79 0.27 4.44 -6.33
CA GLU A 79 -0.35 3.59 -7.34
C GLU A 79 -1.73 3.20 -6.86
N ILE A 80 -2.77 3.62 -7.58
CA ILE A 80 -4.16 3.22 -7.31
C ILE A 80 -4.43 1.95 -8.10
N LEU A 81 -5.04 0.97 -7.47
CA LEU A 81 -5.43 -0.29 -8.09
C LEU A 81 -6.92 -0.53 -7.87
N SER A 82 -7.60 -1.03 -8.89
CA SER A 82 -8.95 -1.58 -8.75
C SER A 82 -9.05 -2.92 -9.45
N CYS A 83 -9.79 -3.85 -8.86
CA CYS A 83 -10.04 -5.16 -9.43
C CYS A 83 -11.49 -5.27 -9.89
N LEU A 84 -11.66 -5.49 -11.18
CA LEU A 84 -12.95 -5.72 -11.82
C LEU A 84 -13.06 -7.15 -12.32
N GLY A 85 -14.26 -7.66 -12.41
CA GLY A 85 -14.47 -9.02 -12.90
C GLY A 85 -15.82 -9.27 -13.52
N ASN A 86 -15.92 -10.44 -14.13
CA ASN A 86 -17.15 -11.01 -14.62
C ASN A 86 -17.36 -12.39 -13.97
N VAL A 87 -18.39 -12.49 -13.15
CA VAL A 87 -18.68 -13.72 -12.39
C VAL A 87 -19.18 -14.86 -13.27
N GLU A 88 -19.72 -14.57 -14.47
CA GLU A 88 -20.21 -15.58 -15.41
C GLU A 88 -19.04 -16.25 -16.14
N THR A 89 -18.03 -15.46 -16.53
CA THR A 89 -16.84 -15.96 -17.24
C THR A 89 -15.71 -16.36 -16.29
N GLY A 90 -15.74 -15.87 -15.04
CA GLY A 90 -14.67 -16.06 -14.05
C GLY A 90 -13.43 -15.19 -14.35
N GLU A 91 -13.54 -14.19 -15.20
CA GLU A 91 -12.46 -13.26 -15.54
C GLU A 91 -12.28 -12.22 -14.46
N LEU A 92 -11.01 -11.89 -14.15
CA LEU A 92 -10.61 -10.82 -13.24
C LEU A 92 -9.49 -10.01 -13.87
N VAL A 93 -9.59 -8.69 -13.81
CA VAL A 93 -8.57 -7.75 -14.27
C VAL A 93 -8.30 -6.69 -13.22
N VAL A 94 -7.02 -6.37 -13.02
CA VAL A 94 -6.59 -5.25 -12.18
C VAL A 94 -6.28 -4.06 -13.08
N LEU A 95 -7.01 -2.97 -12.91
CA LEU A 95 -6.64 -1.67 -13.45
C LEU A 95 -5.71 -0.97 -12.46
N SER A 96 -4.68 -0.31 -12.96
CA SER A 96 -3.80 0.50 -12.13
C SER A 96 -3.48 1.85 -12.77
N THR A 97 -3.23 2.85 -11.94
CA THR A 97 -2.79 4.18 -12.36
C THR A 97 -1.88 4.79 -11.31
N ASP A 98 -0.98 5.66 -11.73
CA ASP A 98 -0.12 6.42 -10.83
C ASP A 98 -0.65 7.84 -10.64
N ILE A 99 -0.52 8.36 -9.42
CA ILE A 99 -0.78 9.76 -9.08
C ILE A 99 0.38 10.33 -8.26
N ALA A 100 0.61 11.63 -8.40
CA ALA A 100 1.63 12.35 -7.64
C ALA A 100 1.26 12.42 -6.16
N LYS A 101 2.27 12.48 -5.26
CA LYS A 101 2.05 12.57 -3.81
C LYS A 101 1.79 13.98 -3.29
N ASP A 102 2.17 15.01 -4.03
CA ASP A 102 2.06 16.40 -3.56
C ASP A 102 0.60 16.83 -3.44
N GLU A 103 -0.22 16.50 -4.44
CA GLU A 103 -1.66 16.74 -4.45
C GLU A 103 -2.36 15.47 -4.96
N PRO A 104 -2.45 14.41 -4.13
CA PRO A 104 -2.96 13.12 -4.58
C PRO A 104 -4.46 13.18 -4.81
N SER A 105 -4.85 13.21 -6.07
CA SER A 105 -6.25 13.34 -6.49
C SER A 105 -6.55 12.47 -7.70
N ILE A 106 -7.73 11.86 -7.73
CA ILE A 106 -8.22 11.03 -8.84
C ILE A 106 -9.74 11.09 -8.91
N ALA A 107 -10.30 10.87 -10.07
CA ALA A 107 -11.76 10.81 -10.23
C ALA A 107 -12.36 9.60 -9.49
N SER A 108 -13.45 9.82 -8.75
CA SER A 108 -14.20 8.74 -8.10
C SER A 108 -14.89 7.83 -9.10
N VAL A 109 -14.84 6.52 -8.85
CA VAL A 109 -15.57 5.50 -9.61
C VAL A 109 -16.82 4.98 -8.86
N ALA A 110 -17.14 5.58 -7.70
CA ALA A 110 -18.30 5.22 -6.90
C ALA A 110 -19.64 5.41 -7.65
N GLY A 111 -19.68 6.30 -8.63
CA GLY A 111 -20.83 6.49 -9.51
C GLY A 111 -21.00 5.37 -10.55
N VAL A 112 -19.95 4.61 -10.84
CA VAL A 112 -19.99 3.45 -11.74
C VAL A 112 -20.22 2.16 -10.94
N PHE A 113 -19.48 2.01 -9.84
CA PHE A 113 -19.53 0.84 -8.97
C PHE A 113 -19.85 1.24 -7.54
N GLY A 114 -21.05 0.94 -7.07
CA GLY A 114 -21.48 1.29 -5.70
C GLY A 114 -20.56 0.76 -4.59
N GLY A 115 -19.89 -0.37 -4.81
CA GLY A 115 -18.90 -0.95 -3.89
C GLY A 115 -17.65 -0.08 -3.72
N ALA A 116 -17.26 0.69 -4.73
CA ALA A 116 -16.11 1.57 -4.68
C ALA A 116 -16.23 2.66 -3.60
N ASN A 117 -17.46 3.07 -3.24
CA ASN A 117 -17.70 4.06 -2.20
C ASN A 117 -16.91 3.77 -0.91
N TRP A 118 -16.95 2.53 -0.43
CA TRP A 118 -16.27 2.13 0.80
C TRP A 118 -14.75 2.10 0.65
N HIS A 119 -14.26 1.59 -0.48
CA HIS A 119 -12.82 1.46 -0.75
C HIS A 119 -12.16 2.83 -0.99
N GLU A 120 -12.85 3.74 -1.66
CA GLU A 120 -12.36 5.11 -1.87
C GLU A 120 -12.28 5.88 -0.56
N ARG A 121 -13.28 5.73 0.33
CA ARG A 121 -13.23 6.31 1.68
C ARG A 121 -12.07 5.77 2.49
N GLU A 122 -11.81 4.45 2.42
CA GLU A 122 -10.65 3.85 3.08
C GLU A 122 -9.33 4.42 2.54
N ALA A 123 -9.15 4.49 1.23
CA ALA A 123 -7.95 5.03 0.62
C ALA A 123 -7.76 6.53 0.91
N ALA A 124 -8.85 7.30 0.94
CA ALA A 124 -8.83 8.70 1.31
C ALA A 124 -8.39 8.89 2.77
N GLU A 125 -8.97 8.14 3.68
CA GLU A 125 -8.67 8.21 5.10
C GLU A 125 -7.24 7.74 5.42
N MET A 126 -6.85 6.59 4.88
CA MET A 126 -5.59 5.94 5.21
C MET A 126 -4.37 6.54 4.51
N MET A 127 -4.54 7.11 3.31
CA MET A 127 -3.44 7.64 2.49
C MET A 127 -3.61 9.12 2.12
N GLY A 128 -4.76 9.72 2.37
CA GLY A 128 -5.03 11.12 2.07
C GLY A 128 -5.17 11.39 0.57
N ILE A 129 -5.81 10.48 -0.15
CA ILE A 129 -6.12 10.61 -1.58
C ILE A 129 -7.48 11.26 -1.72
N ASP A 130 -7.59 12.32 -2.53
CA ASP A 130 -8.86 12.94 -2.86
C ASP A 130 -9.53 12.21 -4.04
N PHE A 131 -10.77 11.75 -3.82
CA PHE A 131 -11.59 11.13 -4.87
C PHE A 131 -12.63 12.12 -5.38
N VAL A 132 -12.28 12.85 -6.43
CA VAL A 132 -13.10 13.91 -7.02
C VAL A 132 -14.44 13.34 -7.51
N GLY A 133 -15.54 13.92 -7.02
CA GLY A 133 -16.89 13.47 -7.37
C GLY A 133 -17.42 12.33 -6.52
N HIS A 134 -16.71 11.92 -5.48
CA HIS A 134 -17.24 10.95 -4.51
C HIS A 134 -18.45 11.51 -3.77
N PRO A 135 -19.56 10.75 -3.63
CA PRO A 135 -20.80 11.25 -3.07
C PRO A 135 -20.74 11.62 -1.58
N ASN A 136 -19.85 10.97 -0.82
CA ASN A 136 -19.72 11.19 0.63
C ASN A 136 -18.39 10.69 1.17
N LEU A 137 -17.33 11.49 1.05
CA LEU A 137 -15.96 11.14 1.44
C LEU A 137 -15.72 11.38 2.95
N THR A 138 -16.54 10.76 3.80
CA THR A 138 -16.40 10.81 5.26
C THR A 138 -15.52 9.68 5.78
N HIS A 139 -14.95 9.84 6.98
CA HIS A 139 -14.17 8.82 7.65
C HIS A 139 -14.92 7.48 7.77
N LEU A 140 -14.19 6.38 7.74
CA LEU A 140 -14.71 5.01 7.77
C LEU A 140 -14.30 4.28 9.05
N TYR A 141 -13.03 4.36 9.41
CA TYR A 141 -12.41 3.61 10.52
C TYR A 141 -11.90 4.52 11.65
N LEU A 142 -11.36 5.68 11.30
CA LEU A 142 -10.69 6.55 12.25
C LEU A 142 -11.69 7.54 12.87
N PRO A 143 -11.51 7.90 14.15
CA PRO A 143 -12.30 8.95 14.75
C PRO A 143 -11.99 10.31 14.11
N ASP A 144 -12.97 11.22 14.11
CA ASP A 144 -12.85 12.56 13.49
C ASP A 144 -11.66 13.39 14.02
N ALA A 145 -11.21 13.10 15.26
CA ALA A 145 -10.07 13.76 15.88
C ALA A 145 -8.70 13.11 15.55
N PHE A 146 -8.68 12.08 14.72
CA PHE A 146 -7.42 11.44 14.34
C PHE A 146 -6.68 12.30 13.32
N GLU A 147 -5.41 12.58 13.58
CA GLU A 147 -4.56 13.38 12.71
C GLU A 147 -3.59 12.49 11.91
N GLY A 148 -3.55 12.69 10.60
CA GLY A 148 -2.64 12.00 9.67
C GLY A 148 -3.25 10.80 8.97
N HIS A 149 -2.42 10.12 8.18
CA HIS A 149 -2.81 9.01 7.28
C HIS A 149 -1.95 7.79 7.58
N PRO A 150 -2.48 6.77 8.31
CA PRO A 150 -1.67 5.69 8.88
C PRO A 150 -0.99 4.76 7.87
N LEU A 151 -1.46 4.68 6.63
CA LEU A 151 -0.85 3.82 5.60
C LEU A 151 0.19 4.52 4.75
N ARG A 152 0.45 5.82 4.99
CA ARG A 152 1.59 6.49 4.37
C ARG A 152 2.90 5.96 4.96
N LYS A 153 3.90 5.72 4.10
CA LYS A 153 5.24 5.29 4.55
C LYS A 153 5.92 6.33 5.46
N THR A 154 5.52 7.58 5.35
CA THR A 154 6.02 8.68 6.20
C THR A 154 5.31 8.77 7.55
N PHE A 155 4.23 8.00 7.78
CA PHE A 155 3.51 8.02 9.04
C PHE A 155 4.31 7.29 10.13
N ALA A 156 4.60 7.98 11.22
CA ALA A 156 5.34 7.41 12.35
C ALA A 156 4.45 6.43 13.14
N LEU A 157 4.80 5.15 13.11
CA LEU A 157 4.07 4.11 13.86
C LEU A 157 4.26 4.22 15.37
N LEU A 158 5.36 4.82 15.83
CA LEU A 158 5.68 5.04 17.24
C LEU A 158 5.67 6.54 17.52
N SER A 159 4.57 7.05 18.04
CA SER A 159 4.46 8.42 18.56
C SER A 159 4.88 8.54 20.03
N ARG A 160 5.46 7.49 20.63
CA ARG A 160 5.99 7.56 21.98
C ARG A 160 7.42 8.06 21.94
N ASP A 161 7.67 9.20 22.60
CA ASP A 161 9.00 9.48 23.09
C ASP A 161 9.45 8.26 23.90
N VAL A 162 10.49 7.57 23.44
CA VAL A 162 11.13 6.52 24.21
C VAL A 162 11.70 7.21 25.44
N LYS A 163 10.96 7.17 26.54
CA LYS A 163 11.49 7.64 27.81
C LYS A 163 12.76 6.83 28.09
N PRO A 164 13.87 7.50 28.44
CA PRO A 164 15.06 6.78 28.85
C PRO A 164 14.64 5.81 29.95
N TRP A 165 15.13 4.59 29.87
CA TRP A 165 14.80 3.52 30.80
C TRP A 165 14.95 4.04 32.24
N PRO A 166 13.92 3.99 33.11
CA PRO A 166 14.01 4.50 34.47
C PRO A 166 14.79 3.49 35.34
N GLY A 167 16.06 3.65 35.43
CA GLY A 167 16.93 2.87 36.31
C GLY A 167 18.20 2.41 35.59
N THR A 168 19.29 2.43 36.32
CA THR A 168 20.46 1.61 36.05
C THR A 168 19.99 0.16 36.19
N VAL A 169 20.02 -0.60 35.12
CA VAL A 169 19.88 -2.06 35.20
C VAL A 169 21.10 -2.52 35.97
N ASP A 170 20.88 -3.09 37.14
CA ASP A 170 21.93 -3.82 37.87
C ASP A 170 22.21 -5.07 37.00
N VAL A 171 23.19 -4.95 36.11
CA VAL A 171 23.68 -6.11 35.36
C VAL A 171 24.55 -6.86 36.31
N GLU A 172 24.11 -8.02 36.77
CA GLU A 172 25.00 -8.96 37.45
C GLU A 172 26.23 -9.18 36.53
N PRO A 173 27.47 -9.08 37.10
CA PRO A 173 28.66 -9.29 36.29
C PRO A 173 28.59 -10.65 35.61
N MET A 174 28.96 -10.68 34.34
CA MET A 174 28.99 -11.93 33.56
C MET A 174 29.90 -12.95 34.24
N PRO A 175 29.59 -14.26 34.24
CA PRO A 175 30.31 -15.31 34.96
C PRO A 175 31.82 -15.43 34.64
N ASP A 176 32.30 -14.76 33.60
CA ASP A 176 33.67 -14.85 33.11
C ASP A 176 34.58 -13.66 33.49
N GLU A 177 34.09 -12.66 34.25
CA GLU A 177 34.96 -11.66 34.85
C GLU A 177 35.53 -12.21 36.18
N GLU A 178 36.73 -12.80 36.09
CA GLU A 178 37.52 -13.16 37.27
C GLU A 178 37.67 -11.95 38.19
N ALA A 179 37.14 -12.09 39.40
CA ALA A 179 37.36 -11.11 40.46
C ALA A 179 38.86 -10.94 40.66
N PRO A 180 39.37 -9.70 40.78
CA PRO A 180 40.79 -9.50 41.01
C PRO A 180 41.17 -10.22 42.29
N SER A 181 42.14 -11.13 42.19
CA SER A 181 42.71 -11.87 43.31
C SER A 181 43.28 -10.87 44.34
N THR A 182 42.61 -10.75 45.44
CA THR A 182 43.17 -10.05 46.59
C THR A 182 44.31 -10.91 47.14
N GLU A 183 45.54 -10.61 46.71
CA GLU A 183 46.72 -11.08 47.40
C GLU A 183 46.71 -10.53 48.81
N ASN A 184 46.62 -11.45 49.76
CA ASN A 184 46.64 -11.15 51.16
C ASN A 184 48.10 -10.86 51.58
N PRO A 185 48.48 -9.68 52.13
CA PRO A 185 49.87 -9.33 52.44
C PRO A 185 50.36 -9.87 53.77
N GLU A 186 49.90 -11.04 54.26
CA GLU A 186 50.22 -11.59 55.51
C GLU A 186 51.05 -12.91 55.52
N ASP A 187 51.90 -13.14 54.53
CA ASP A 187 52.90 -14.25 54.60
C ASP A 187 54.29 -13.77 54.16
N ALA A 188 54.85 -12.82 54.91
CA ALA A 188 56.25 -12.50 54.88
C ALA A 188 56.72 -12.31 56.36
N GLY A 189 57.04 -13.44 56.99
CA GLY A 189 57.68 -13.51 58.30
C GLY A 189 58.89 -14.45 58.22
#